data_ab2957472a13784f52fa56674ce81632
#
_entry.id   ab2957472a13784f52fa56674ce81632
#
_cell.length_a   1.000
_cell.length_b   1.000
_cell.length_c   1.000
_cell.angle_alpha   90.00
_cell.angle_beta   90.00
_cell.angle_gamma   90.00
#
_symmetry.space_group_name_H-M   'P 1'
#
loop_
_entity.id
_entity.type
_entity.pdbx_description
1 polymer ?
#
loop_
_entity_poly.entity_id
_entity_poly.type
_entity_poly.pdbx_seq_one_letter_code
_entity_poly.pdbx_strand_id
1 'polypeptide(L)'
;MIKFGTGGWRAVIADEFTKENIRLLMAGLCRLMEKEGLSGAEVCVGYDRRFLSKESAHWAAEVLVGYGFHPFVINRSSPTPLMMFTVKKRGEPYGIAVTASHNPAIYNGIKVFTAGGRDADETVTARIEAEIAQVTPADVKSVDYDEALAGGLITEANPMNEYLDSILSAVDVEAIKNAALRIGFDPMYGVSWSSLSMLLTTCRCDLEIIHDRHDTLFGGKLPAPNTETLKPLAALVLDKHCDLAVSYTHLRAHE
;
A
#
# COMPACT_ATOMS: atom_id res chain seq x y z
N MET A 1 -10.64 -19.84 -6.34
CA MET A 1 -11.67 -19.07 -5.58
C MET A 1 -10.95 -18.05 -4.72
N ILE A 2 -11.32 -16.78 -4.80
CA ILE A 2 -10.69 -15.69 -4.04
C ILE A 2 -10.98 -15.90 -2.55
N LYS A 3 -9.92 -16.01 -1.74
CA LYS A 3 -9.98 -16.18 -0.29
C LYS A 3 -9.07 -15.17 0.39
N PHE A 4 -9.63 -14.44 1.34
CA PHE A 4 -8.86 -13.52 2.16
C PHE A 4 -8.10 -14.29 3.26
N GLY A 5 -6.82 -13.96 3.40
CA GLY A 5 -6.06 -14.26 4.60
C GLY A 5 -6.16 -13.11 5.60
N THR A 6 -5.25 -13.03 6.55
CA THR A 6 -5.22 -11.94 7.54
C THR A 6 -5.10 -10.58 6.84
N GLY A 7 -6.21 -9.86 6.75
CA GLY A 7 -6.28 -8.49 6.23
C GLY A 7 -6.10 -8.31 4.72
N GLY A 8 -6.10 -9.37 3.89
CA GLY A 8 -5.97 -9.22 2.45
C GLY A 8 -5.97 -10.53 1.67
N TRP A 9 -6.30 -10.45 0.39
CA TRP A 9 -6.12 -11.51 -0.59
C TRP A 9 -4.73 -11.42 -1.19
N ARG A 10 -4.02 -12.55 -1.30
CA ARG A 10 -2.70 -12.64 -1.92
C ARG A 10 -2.64 -13.85 -2.83
N ALA A 11 -2.06 -13.67 -4.02
CA ALA A 11 -2.00 -14.71 -5.03
C ALA A 11 -0.76 -14.57 -5.91
N VAL A 12 -0.41 -15.64 -6.60
CA VAL A 12 0.69 -15.66 -7.56
C VAL A 12 0.29 -14.87 -8.80
N ILE A 13 1.18 -13.98 -9.25
CA ILE A 13 0.98 -13.14 -10.44
C ILE A 13 0.86 -14.03 -11.67
N ALA A 14 -0.13 -13.74 -12.52
CA ALA A 14 -0.48 -14.48 -13.74
C ALA A 14 -1.08 -15.88 -13.52
N ASP A 15 -1.22 -16.32 -12.28
CA ASP A 15 -1.99 -17.53 -11.94
C ASP A 15 -3.37 -17.11 -11.38
N GLU A 16 -3.46 -16.80 -10.09
CA GLU A 16 -4.70 -16.29 -9.50
C GLU A 16 -4.74 -14.75 -9.43
N PHE A 17 -3.59 -14.07 -9.28
CA PHE A 17 -3.53 -12.61 -9.33
C PHE A 17 -3.59 -12.14 -10.79
N THR A 18 -4.80 -12.02 -11.31
CA THR A 18 -5.13 -11.63 -12.68
C THR A 18 -6.06 -10.44 -12.70
N LYS A 19 -6.10 -9.70 -13.82
CA LYS A 19 -7.05 -8.59 -14.03
C LYS A 19 -8.49 -9.02 -13.77
N GLU A 20 -8.87 -10.21 -14.23
CA GLU A 20 -10.21 -10.75 -14.05
C GLU A 20 -10.56 -10.96 -12.57
N ASN A 21 -9.68 -11.63 -11.83
CA ASN A 21 -9.91 -11.89 -10.39
C ASN A 21 -9.90 -10.60 -9.57
N ILE A 22 -9.04 -9.61 -9.90
CA ILE A 22 -9.06 -8.29 -9.27
C ILE A 22 -10.41 -7.62 -9.51
N ARG A 23 -10.92 -7.63 -10.73
CA ARG A 23 -12.22 -7.05 -11.07
C ARG A 23 -13.38 -7.74 -10.37
N LEU A 24 -13.35 -9.08 -10.26
CA LEU A 24 -14.34 -9.85 -9.51
C LEU A 24 -14.32 -9.48 -8.01
N LEU A 25 -13.13 -9.39 -7.41
CA LEU A 25 -12.98 -8.96 -6.02
C LEU A 25 -13.56 -7.57 -5.81
N MET A 26 -13.21 -6.63 -6.69
CA MET A 26 -13.68 -5.25 -6.58
C MET A 26 -15.20 -5.13 -6.79
N ALA A 27 -15.77 -5.90 -7.73
CA ALA A 27 -17.22 -5.96 -7.92
C ALA A 27 -17.93 -6.50 -6.66
N GLY A 28 -17.37 -7.52 -6.00
CA GLY A 28 -17.89 -8.02 -4.72
C GLY A 28 -17.85 -6.96 -3.63
N LEU A 29 -16.73 -6.22 -3.50
CA LEU A 29 -16.63 -5.11 -2.56
C LEU A 29 -17.66 -4.00 -2.87
N CYS A 30 -17.80 -3.60 -4.13
CA CYS A 30 -18.78 -2.59 -4.54
C CYS A 30 -20.20 -2.99 -4.17
N ARG A 31 -20.59 -4.26 -4.41
CA ARG A 31 -21.91 -4.78 -4.00
C ARG A 31 -22.12 -4.75 -2.49
N LEU A 32 -21.08 -5.07 -1.71
CA LEU A 32 -21.15 -4.93 -0.26
C LEU A 32 -21.38 -3.48 0.14
N MET A 33 -20.64 -2.54 -0.43
CA MET A 33 -20.77 -1.11 -0.16
C MET A 33 -22.16 -0.58 -0.57
N GLU A 34 -22.73 -1.03 -1.69
CA GLU A 34 -24.12 -0.70 -2.09
C GLU A 34 -25.13 -1.17 -1.04
N LYS A 35 -24.98 -2.41 -0.53
CA LYS A 35 -25.84 -2.97 0.53
C LYS A 35 -25.72 -2.23 1.86
N GLU A 36 -24.57 -1.62 2.12
CA GLU A 36 -24.33 -0.77 3.28
C GLU A 36 -24.83 0.67 3.10
N GLY A 37 -25.41 0.99 1.94
CA GLY A 37 -25.94 2.33 1.65
C GLY A 37 -24.87 3.38 1.34
N LEU A 38 -23.68 2.95 0.91
CA LEU A 38 -22.51 3.79 0.66
C LEU A 38 -22.38 4.23 -0.81
N SER A 39 -23.46 4.19 -1.58
CA SER A 39 -23.44 4.61 -3.01
C SER A 39 -22.87 6.02 -3.17
N GLY A 40 -21.96 6.20 -4.12
CA GLY A 40 -21.29 7.49 -4.36
C GLY A 40 -20.17 7.82 -3.38
N ALA A 41 -19.80 6.93 -2.47
CA ALA A 41 -18.70 7.19 -1.54
C ALA A 41 -17.34 7.29 -2.25
N GLU A 42 -16.44 8.08 -1.67
CA GLU A 42 -15.03 8.08 -2.05
C GLU A 42 -14.33 6.84 -1.48
N VAL A 43 -13.35 6.32 -2.22
CA VAL A 43 -12.55 5.14 -1.85
C VAL A 43 -11.09 5.41 -2.18
N CYS A 44 -10.22 5.43 -1.18
CA CYS A 44 -8.78 5.52 -1.38
C CYS A 44 -8.24 4.25 -2.05
N VAL A 45 -7.45 4.42 -3.11
CA VAL A 45 -6.76 3.33 -3.80
C VAL A 45 -5.28 3.66 -3.87
N GLY A 46 -4.46 2.79 -3.33
CA GLY A 46 -3.01 2.93 -3.37
C GLY A 46 -2.31 1.64 -3.75
N TYR A 47 -1.00 1.70 -3.98
CA TYR A 47 -0.22 0.57 -4.44
C TYR A 47 1.24 0.65 -4.00
N ASP A 48 1.92 -0.49 -3.92
CA ASP A 48 3.33 -0.61 -3.63
C ASP A 48 4.22 -0.70 -4.89
N ARG A 49 5.48 -1.10 -4.73
CA ARG A 49 6.47 -1.21 -5.83
C ARG A 49 6.48 -2.57 -6.53
N ARG A 50 5.56 -3.49 -6.23
CA ARG A 50 5.51 -4.80 -6.86
C ARG A 50 5.14 -4.69 -8.34
N PHE A 51 5.53 -5.70 -9.09
CA PHE A 51 5.11 -5.83 -10.48
C PHE A 51 3.59 -5.82 -10.59
N LEU A 52 3.04 -5.10 -11.56
CA LEU A 52 1.61 -4.88 -11.80
C LEU A 52 0.83 -4.17 -10.67
N SER A 53 1.47 -3.64 -9.63
CA SER A 53 0.73 -2.98 -8.55
C SER A 53 -0.01 -1.73 -9.02
N LYS A 54 0.63 -0.90 -9.86
CA LYS A 54 0.01 0.31 -10.42
C LYS A 54 -1.17 -0.04 -11.32
N GLU A 55 -0.97 -0.93 -12.27
CA GLU A 55 -1.99 -1.38 -13.21
C GLU A 55 -3.19 -2.00 -12.48
N SER A 56 -2.92 -2.78 -11.44
CA SER A 56 -3.97 -3.39 -10.60
C SER A 56 -4.77 -2.36 -9.81
N ALA A 57 -4.13 -1.28 -9.34
CA ALA A 57 -4.83 -0.16 -8.70
C ALA A 57 -5.74 0.57 -9.71
N HIS A 58 -5.28 0.74 -10.96
CA HIS A 58 -6.12 1.29 -12.02
C HIS A 58 -7.31 0.38 -12.32
N TRP A 59 -7.11 -0.94 -12.46
CA TRP A 59 -8.23 -1.90 -12.66
C TRP A 59 -9.23 -1.89 -11.50
N ALA A 60 -8.76 -1.70 -10.27
CA ALA A 60 -9.63 -1.54 -9.11
C ALA A 60 -10.47 -0.25 -9.21
N ALA A 61 -9.85 0.87 -9.58
CA ALA A 61 -10.52 2.15 -9.77
C ALA A 61 -11.54 2.11 -10.92
N GLU A 62 -11.22 1.44 -12.05
CA GLU A 62 -12.14 1.23 -13.17
C GLU A 62 -13.46 0.59 -12.72
N VAL A 63 -13.38 -0.41 -11.84
CA VAL A 63 -14.57 -1.10 -11.31
C VAL A 63 -15.33 -0.21 -10.33
N LEU A 64 -14.63 0.48 -9.42
CA LEU A 64 -15.27 1.43 -8.50
C LEU A 64 -16.11 2.45 -9.25
N VAL A 65 -15.54 3.06 -10.31
CA VAL A 65 -16.28 4.02 -11.16
C VAL A 65 -17.47 3.35 -11.85
N GLY A 66 -17.29 2.12 -12.35
CA GLY A 66 -18.36 1.36 -13.00
C GLY A 66 -19.57 1.10 -12.10
N TYR A 67 -19.37 1.07 -10.79
CA TYR A 67 -20.44 0.96 -9.77
C TYR A 67 -20.85 2.32 -9.17
N GLY A 68 -20.33 3.44 -9.68
CA GLY A 68 -20.72 4.79 -9.27
C GLY A 68 -20.04 5.28 -7.99
N PHE A 69 -18.92 4.67 -7.58
CA PHE A 69 -18.04 5.17 -6.52
C PHE A 69 -17.01 6.14 -7.08
N HIS A 70 -16.38 6.94 -6.20
CA HIS A 70 -15.38 7.94 -6.56
C HIS A 70 -13.99 7.54 -6.05
N PRO A 71 -13.13 6.89 -6.86
CA PRO A 71 -11.78 6.55 -6.44
C PRO A 71 -10.91 7.79 -6.21
N PHE A 72 -10.25 7.84 -5.05
CA PHE A 72 -9.12 8.71 -4.76
C PHE A 72 -7.84 7.90 -4.90
N VAL A 73 -7.18 8.01 -6.06
CA VAL A 73 -6.00 7.22 -6.38
C VAL A 73 -4.73 7.95 -5.96
N ILE A 74 -3.91 7.30 -5.13
CA ILE A 74 -2.59 7.82 -4.79
C ILE A 74 -1.67 7.60 -6.00
N ASN A 75 -1.25 8.69 -6.65
CA ASN A 75 -0.60 8.68 -7.96
C ASN A 75 0.86 8.22 -7.97
N ARG A 76 1.34 7.63 -6.86
CA ARG A 76 2.67 7.03 -6.74
C ARG A 76 2.67 5.85 -5.78
N SER A 77 3.65 4.96 -5.96
CA SER A 77 3.84 3.87 -5.00
C SER A 77 4.06 4.41 -3.58
N SER A 78 3.34 3.88 -2.63
CA SER A 78 3.23 4.45 -1.29
C SER A 78 3.19 3.38 -0.21
N PRO A 79 3.66 3.68 1.01
CA PRO A 79 3.57 2.74 2.12
C PRO A 79 2.11 2.57 2.58
N THR A 80 1.77 1.36 3.01
CA THR A 80 0.44 1.04 3.56
C THR A 80 -0.04 2.02 4.64
N PRO A 81 0.79 2.46 5.60
CA PRO A 81 0.37 3.45 6.59
C PRO A 81 -0.08 4.80 6.00
N LEU A 82 0.47 5.23 4.86
CA LEU A 82 0.00 6.44 4.17
C LEU A 82 -1.42 6.24 3.63
N MET A 83 -1.72 5.06 3.08
CA MET A 83 -3.06 4.74 2.59
C MET A 83 -4.06 4.71 3.75
N MET A 84 -3.71 4.05 4.87
CA MET A 84 -4.51 4.02 6.10
C MET A 84 -4.76 5.43 6.67
N PHE A 85 -3.71 6.27 6.69
CA PHE A 85 -3.81 7.68 7.08
C PHE A 85 -4.79 8.44 6.17
N THR A 86 -4.71 8.23 4.85
CA THR A 86 -5.58 8.89 3.87
C THR A 86 -7.04 8.50 4.09
N VAL A 87 -7.35 7.21 4.21
CA VAL A 87 -8.70 6.72 4.51
C VAL A 87 -9.25 7.37 5.79
N LYS A 88 -8.45 7.39 6.87
CA LYS A 88 -8.85 8.01 8.14
C LYS A 88 -9.09 9.51 7.99
N LYS A 89 -8.15 10.21 7.36
CA LYS A 89 -8.18 11.69 7.24
C LYS A 89 -9.35 12.16 6.38
N ARG A 90 -9.66 11.45 5.30
CA ARG A 90 -10.76 11.77 4.40
C ARG A 90 -12.11 11.28 4.89
N GLY A 91 -12.13 10.46 5.94
CA GLY A 91 -13.37 9.87 6.46
C GLY A 91 -14.00 8.85 5.52
N GLU A 92 -13.18 8.22 4.68
CA GLU A 92 -13.65 7.24 3.71
C GLU A 92 -14.10 5.95 4.39
N PRO A 93 -15.21 5.32 3.92
CA PRO A 93 -15.71 4.09 4.52
C PRO A 93 -14.81 2.88 4.23
N TYR A 94 -14.16 2.88 3.08
CA TYR A 94 -13.25 1.84 2.63
C TYR A 94 -12.01 2.42 1.93
N GLY A 95 -10.94 1.63 1.91
CA GLY A 95 -9.74 1.90 1.12
C GLY A 95 -9.10 0.61 0.64
N ILE A 96 -8.29 0.70 -0.40
CA ILE A 96 -7.65 -0.42 -1.08
C ILE A 96 -6.15 -0.19 -1.15
N ALA A 97 -5.37 -1.21 -0.80
CA ALA A 97 -3.94 -1.25 -1.09
C ALA A 97 -3.60 -2.45 -1.96
N VAL A 98 -3.01 -2.19 -3.12
CA VAL A 98 -2.43 -3.27 -3.94
C VAL A 98 -1.03 -3.57 -3.41
N THR A 99 -0.91 -4.71 -2.74
CA THR A 99 0.30 -5.18 -2.07
C THR A 99 0.21 -6.64 -1.67
N ALA A 100 1.32 -7.34 -1.65
CA ALA A 100 1.44 -8.66 -1.00
C ALA A 100 2.36 -8.62 0.21
N SER A 101 2.54 -7.46 0.85
CA SER A 101 3.33 -7.38 2.08
C SER A 101 4.80 -7.79 1.86
N HIS A 102 5.29 -8.69 2.69
CA HIS A 102 6.64 -9.27 2.64
C HIS A 102 6.72 -10.59 1.88
N ASN A 103 5.68 -10.97 1.14
CA ASN A 103 5.70 -12.18 0.32
C ASN A 103 6.76 -12.09 -0.79
N PRO A 104 7.25 -13.22 -1.32
CA PRO A 104 8.13 -13.26 -2.48
C PRO A 104 7.62 -12.41 -3.66
N ALA A 105 8.53 -12.01 -4.55
CA ALA A 105 8.24 -11.11 -5.68
C ALA A 105 7.17 -11.64 -6.64
N ILE A 106 7.00 -12.96 -6.72
CA ILE A 106 5.99 -13.61 -7.57
C ILE A 106 4.55 -13.41 -7.08
N TYR A 107 4.36 -12.88 -5.86
CA TYR A 107 3.04 -12.60 -5.30
C TYR A 107 2.67 -11.13 -5.45
N ASN A 108 1.39 -10.88 -5.63
CA ASN A 108 0.77 -9.60 -5.34
C ASN A 108 -0.57 -9.83 -4.64
N GLY A 109 -1.31 -8.77 -4.30
CA GLY A 109 -2.55 -8.93 -3.55
C GLY A 109 -3.33 -7.64 -3.37
N ILE A 110 -4.47 -7.75 -2.72
CA ILE A 110 -5.33 -6.62 -2.37
C ILE A 110 -5.62 -6.68 -0.88
N LYS A 111 -5.27 -5.62 -0.16
CA LYS A 111 -5.72 -5.33 1.19
C LYS A 111 -6.92 -4.39 1.14
N VAL A 112 -7.85 -4.60 2.05
CA VAL A 112 -8.99 -3.72 2.23
C VAL A 112 -8.88 -3.05 3.60
N PHE A 113 -9.07 -1.74 3.63
CA PHE A 113 -9.20 -0.95 4.85
C PHE A 113 -10.65 -0.56 5.05
N THR A 114 -11.03 -0.39 6.31
CA THR A 114 -12.34 0.10 6.73
C THR A 114 -12.23 1.50 7.33
N ALA A 115 -13.36 2.09 7.65
CA ALA A 115 -13.46 3.41 8.26
C ALA A 115 -12.46 3.60 9.42
N GLY A 116 -11.80 4.76 9.43
CA GLY A 116 -10.72 5.07 10.37
C GLY A 116 -9.36 4.51 9.96
N GLY A 117 -9.21 3.96 8.74
CA GLY A 117 -7.94 3.46 8.20
C GLY A 117 -7.46 2.18 8.90
N ARG A 118 -8.35 1.28 9.25
CA ARG A 118 -8.06 0.00 9.90
C ARG A 118 -8.05 -1.12 8.88
N ASP A 119 -7.23 -2.15 9.09
CA ASP A 119 -7.34 -3.38 8.30
C ASP A 119 -8.76 -3.97 8.46
N ALA A 120 -9.35 -4.45 7.35
CA ALA A 120 -10.60 -5.20 7.40
C ALA A 120 -10.42 -6.47 8.23
N ASP A 121 -11.30 -6.66 9.22
CA ASP A 121 -11.30 -7.85 10.07
C ASP A 121 -11.94 -9.06 9.34
N GLU A 122 -11.92 -10.21 10.00
CA GLU A 122 -12.47 -11.46 9.43
C GLU A 122 -13.97 -11.36 9.14
N THR A 123 -14.72 -10.55 9.88
CA THR A 123 -16.15 -10.35 9.65
C THR A 123 -16.38 -9.60 8.34
N VAL A 124 -15.62 -8.53 8.10
CA VAL A 124 -15.72 -7.75 6.87
C VAL A 124 -15.22 -8.56 5.68
N THR A 125 -14.09 -9.23 5.79
CA THR A 125 -13.54 -10.04 4.69
C THR A 125 -14.46 -11.21 4.32
N ALA A 126 -15.10 -11.87 5.29
CA ALA A 126 -16.09 -12.92 5.01
C ALA A 126 -17.32 -12.38 4.26
N ARG A 127 -17.77 -11.16 4.57
CA ARG A 127 -18.86 -10.50 3.82
C ARG A 127 -18.45 -10.16 2.40
N ILE A 128 -17.23 -9.68 2.18
CA ILE A 128 -16.68 -9.44 0.84
C ILE A 128 -16.63 -10.77 0.05
N GLU A 129 -16.10 -11.84 0.65
CA GLU A 129 -16.06 -13.17 0.01
C GLU A 129 -17.45 -13.68 -0.37
N ALA A 130 -18.45 -13.46 0.48
CA ALA A 130 -19.83 -13.85 0.19
C ALA A 130 -20.41 -13.11 -1.01
N GLU A 131 -20.07 -11.82 -1.19
CA GLU A 131 -20.47 -11.07 -2.38
C GLU A 131 -19.70 -11.51 -3.63
N ILE A 132 -18.38 -11.72 -3.52
CA ILE A 132 -17.57 -12.23 -4.65
C ILE A 132 -18.13 -13.55 -5.19
N ALA A 133 -18.57 -14.45 -4.31
CA ALA A 133 -19.13 -15.75 -4.70
C ALA A 133 -20.42 -15.63 -5.55
N GLN A 134 -21.06 -14.46 -5.55
CA GLN A 134 -22.28 -14.17 -6.31
C GLN A 134 -22.02 -13.37 -7.59
N VAL A 135 -20.78 -13.00 -7.88
CA VAL A 135 -20.37 -12.21 -9.05
C VAL A 135 -19.81 -13.13 -10.13
N THR A 136 -20.26 -12.95 -11.35
CA THR A 136 -19.66 -13.58 -12.54
C THR A 136 -18.90 -12.51 -13.34
N PRO A 137 -17.97 -12.90 -14.24
CA PRO A 137 -17.29 -11.93 -15.11
C PRO A 137 -18.25 -11.03 -15.92
N ALA A 138 -19.44 -11.55 -16.26
CA ALA A 138 -20.47 -10.79 -16.99
C ALA A 138 -21.15 -9.70 -16.15
N ASP A 139 -21.10 -9.80 -14.82
CA ASP A 139 -21.71 -8.84 -13.90
C ASP A 139 -20.78 -7.65 -13.60
N VAL A 140 -19.51 -7.74 -13.97
CA VAL A 140 -18.52 -6.72 -13.67
C VAL A 140 -18.73 -5.48 -14.52
N LYS A 141 -19.01 -4.36 -13.86
CA LYS A 141 -19.09 -3.05 -14.49
C LYS A 141 -17.72 -2.35 -14.34
N SER A 142 -17.24 -1.73 -15.39
CA SER A 142 -16.01 -0.94 -15.36
C SER A 142 -16.03 0.17 -16.39
N VAL A 143 -15.32 1.25 -16.10
CA VAL A 143 -15.07 2.37 -17.02
C VAL A 143 -13.56 2.42 -17.24
N ASP A 144 -13.12 2.73 -18.45
CA ASP A 144 -11.69 2.89 -18.73
C ASP A 144 -11.06 3.94 -17.82
N TYR A 145 -9.84 3.66 -17.33
CA TYR A 145 -9.18 4.51 -16.34
C TYR A 145 -8.94 5.93 -16.85
N ASP A 146 -8.40 6.06 -18.06
CA ASP A 146 -8.05 7.36 -18.64
C ASP A 146 -9.30 8.18 -18.98
N GLU A 147 -10.35 7.52 -19.48
CA GLU A 147 -11.66 8.14 -19.70
C GLU A 147 -12.29 8.63 -18.39
N ALA A 148 -12.26 7.81 -17.34
CA ALA A 148 -12.78 8.15 -16.03
C ALA A 148 -12.01 9.30 -15.36
N LEU A 149 -10.69 9.33 -15.50
CA LEU A 149 -9.83 10.40 -15.00
C LEU A 149 -10.12 11.71 -15.76
N ALA A 150 -10.15 11.67 -17.08
CA ALA A 150 -10.47 12.84 -17.91
C ALA A 150 -11.88 13.37 -17.64
N GLY A 151 -12.83 12.48 -17.33
CA GLY A 151 -14.20 12.82 -16.93
C GLY A 151 -14.38 13.32 -15.50
N GLY A 152 -13.32 13.34 -14.69
CA GLY A 152 -13.36 13.78 -13.29
C GLY A 152 -14.03 12.76 -12.34
N LEU A 153 -14.20 11.51 -12.77
CA LEU A 153 -14.76 10.44 -11.95
C LEU A 153 -13.70 9.79 -11.04
N ILE A 154 -12.43 9.95 -11.37
CA ILE A 154 -11.27 9.57 -10.57
C ILE A 154 -10.52 10.84 -10.16
N THR A 155 -10.10 10.90 -8.91
CA THR A 155 -9.16 11.93 -8.42
C THR A 155 -7.79 11.30 -8.19
N GLU A 156 -6.75 11.81 -8.84
CA GLU A 156 -5.37 11.47 -8.54
C GLU A 156 -4.71 12.53 -7.65
N ALA A 157 -4.06 12.11 -6.57
CA ALA A 157 -3.32 13.01 -5.70
C ALA A 157 -2.15 12.32 -4.98
N ASN A 158 -1.31 13.14 -4.37
CA ASN A 158 -0.19 12.68 -3.55
C ASN A 158 -0.31 13.23 -2.12
N PRO A 159 -0.89 12.49 -1.18
CA PRO A 159 -1.05 12.93 0.22
C PRO A 159 0.24 12.79 1.05
N MET A 160 1.40 12.55 0.43
CA MET A 160 2.66 12.27 1.13
C MET A 160 3.05 13.39 2.10
N ASN A 161 2.98 14.65 1.67
CA ASN A 161 3.41 15.77 2.53
C ASN A 161 2.57 15.85 3.81
N GLU A 162 1.25 15.74 3.69
CA GLU A 162 0.34 15.75 4.85
C GLU A 162 0.60 14.59 5.82
N TYR A 163 0.93 13.42 5.26
CA TYR A 163 1.30 12.25 6.05
C TYR A 163 2.62 12.47 6.80
N LEU A 164 3.65 13.01 6.12
CA LEU A 164 4.94 13.31 6.74
C LEU A 164 4.80 14.37 7.84
N ASP A 165 4.04 15.43 7.59
CA ASP A 165 3.77 16.48 8.58
C ASP A 165 3.06 15.92 9.82
N SER A 166 2.11 14.98 9.60
CA SER A 166 1.43 14.29 10.71
C SER A 166 2.40 13.46 11.56
N ILE A 167 3.37 12.79 10.94
CA ILE A 167 4.40 12.04 11.68
C ILE A 167 5.32 12.99 12.43
N LEU A 168 5.82 14.03 11.76
CA LEU A 168 6.73 15.01 12.38
C LEU A 168 6.08 15.72 13.58
N SER A 169 4.77 15.95 13.53
CA SER A 169 4.03 16.55 14.65
C SER A 169 3.88 15.61 15.87
N ALA A 170 4.05 14.30 15.65
CA ALA A 170 3.90 13.28 16.70
C ALA A 170 5.21 12.86 17.36
N VAL A 171 6.36 13.34 16.86
CA VAL A 171 7.69 13.01 17.39
C VAL A 171 8.43 14.25 17.86
N ASP A 172 9.39 14.08 18.77
CA ASP A 172 10.28 15.17 19.21
C ASP A 172 11.39 15.39 18.18
N VAL A 173 11.09 16.20 17.17
CA VAL A 173 12.01 16.53 16.06
C VAL A 173 13.29 17.20 16.59
N GLU A 174 13.19 18.05 17.60
CA GLU A 174 14.37 18.76 18.15
C GLU A 174 15.30 17.80 18.91
N ALA A 175 14.76 16.84 19.65
CA ALA A 175 15.58 15.81 20.28
C ALA A 175 16.32 14.97 19.23
N ILE A 176 15.66 14.58 18.14
CA ILE A 176 16.29 13.82 17.05
C ILE A 176 17.39 14.64 16.37
N LYS A 177 17.13 15.91 16.04
CA LYS A 177 18.13 16.82 15.46
C LYS A 177 19.37 16.96 16.33
N ASN A 178 19.16 17.16 17.64
CA ASN A 178 20.26 17.37 18.61
C ASN A 178 21.08 16.09 18.82
N ALA A 179 20.51 14.92 18.56
CA ALA A 179 21.23 13.65 18.64
C ALA A 179 22.24 13.45 17.50
N ALA A 180 22.12 14.20 16.39
CA ALA A 180 23.02 14.20 15.23
C ALA A 180 23.33 12.77 14.72
N LEU A 181 22.31 11.93 14.61
CA LEU A 181 22.46 10.51 14.32
C LEU A 181 22.92 10.24 12.88
N ARG A 182 23.85 9.30 12.72
CA ARG A 182 24.17 8.64 11.47
C ARG A 182 23.42 7.32 11.40
N ILE A 183 22.56 7.14 10.39
CA ILE A 183 21.63 6.02 10.29
C ILE A 183 21.91 5.21 9.03
N GLY A 184 22.20 3.92 9.18
CA GLY A 184 22.16 2.96 8.09
C GLY A 184 20.72 2.58 7.76
N PHE A 185 20.28 2.79 6.52
CA PHE A 185 18.89 2.53 6.12
C PHE A 185 18.81 1.57 4.94
N ASP A 186 18.00 0.51 5.10
CA ASP A 186 17.70 -0.46 4.04
C ASP A 186 16.18 -0.56 3.82
N PRO A 187 15.63 0.10 2.81
CA PRO A 187 14.23 -0.03 2.41
C PRO A 187 13.93 -1.35 1.69
N MET A 188 14.91 -2.24 1.49
CA MET A 188 14.74 -3.53 0.82
C MET A 188 14.00 -3.40 -0.52
N TYR A 189 14.37 -2.39 -1.35
CA TYR A 189 13.74 -2.02 -2.61
C TYR A 189 12.27 -1.58 -2.49
N GLY A 190 11.75 -1.44 -1.27
CA GLY A 190 10.36 -1.09 -0.98
C GLY A 190 10.05 0.40 -1.05
N VAL A 191 8.81 0.75 -0.71
CA VAL A 191 8.27 2.12 -0.83
C VAL A 191 8.71 3.06 0.29
N SER A 192 9.22 2.53 1.40
CA SER A 192 9.62 3.33 2.56
C SER A 192 10.82 4.26 2.29
N TRP A 193 11.63 3.96 1.27
CA TRP A 193 12.82 4.75 0.97
C TRP A 193 12.50 6.24 0.85
N SER A 194 11.43 6.62 0.17
CA SER A 194 11.09 8.03 -0.03
C SER A 194 10.54 8.69 1.24
N SER A 195 9.59 8.05 1.91
CA SER A 195 8.96 8.64 3.10
C SER A 195 9.90 8.72 4.28
N LEU A 196 10.59 7.61 4.61
CA LEU A 196 11.48 7.58 5.75
C LEU A 196 12.74 8.40 5.53
N SER A 197 13.31 8.41 4.31
CA SER A 197 14.45 9.29 4.01
C SER A 197 14.07 10.77 4.16
N MET A 198 12.90 11.19 3.69
CA MET A 198 12.43 12.57 3.88
C MET A 198 12.25 12.92 5.36
N LEU A 199 11.65 12.03 6.15
CA LEU A 199 11.51 12.25 7.60
C LEU A 199 12.86 12.41 8.30
N LEU A 200 13.77 11.45 8.08
CA LEU A 200 15.07 11.44 8.75
C LEU A 200 15.96 12.62 8.32
N THR A 201 15.94 12.99 7.03
CA THR A 201 16.69 14.17 6.56
C THR A 201 16.08 15.48 7.07
N THR A 202 14.77 15.57 7.21
CA THR A 202 14.11 16.71 7.87
C THR A 202 14.54 16.82 9.34
N CYS A 203 14.76 15.70 10.00
CA CYS A 203 15.32 15.63 11.35
C CYS A 203 16.85 15.77 11.38
N ARG A 204 17.50 16.12 10.24
CA ARG A 204 18.96 16.33 10.11
C ARG A 204 19.81 15.10 10.46
N CYS A 205 19.27 13.89 10.29
CA CYS A 205 20.06 12.68 10.36
C CYS A 205 20.97 12.53 9.14
N ASP A 206 22.17 12.00 9.34
CA ASP A 206 23.07 11.58 8.27
C ASP A 206 22.68 10.16 7.82
N LEU A 207 22.41 9.96 6.53
CA LEU A 207 21.86 8.70 6.02
C LEU A 207 22.83 7.99 5.10
N GLU A 208 23.08 6.72 5.40
CA GLU A 208 23.74 5.75 4.55
C GLU A 208 22.68 4.74 4.06
N ILE A 209 22.32 4.80 2.78
CA ILE A 209 21.19 4.02 2.25
C ILE A 209 21.67 2.96 1.26
N ILE A 210 21.13 1.75 1.39
CA ILE A 210 21.31 0.66 0.43
C ILE A 210 19.93 0.20 -0.09
N HIS A 211 19.89 -0.48 -1.26
CA HIS A 211 18.69 -1.07 -1.84
C HIS A 211 17.51 -0.07 -2.02
N ASP A 212 17.79 1.19 -2.35
CA ASP A 212 16.81 2.27 -2.51
C ASP A 212 16.16 2.31 -3.91
N ARG A 213 16.80 1.70 -4.92
CA ARG A 213 16.27 1.68 -6.30
C ARG A 213 14.94 0.93 -6.39
N HIS A 214 14.16 1.24 -7.43
CA HIS A 214 12.99 0.44 -7.78
C HIS A 214 13.43 -0.88 -8.42
N ASP A 215 13.08 -1.98 -7.77
CA ASP A 215 13.32 -3.33 -8.27
C ASP A 215 12.13 -4.23 -7.86
N THR A 216 11.34 -4.63 -8.85
CA THR A 216 10.14 -5.47 -8.62
C THR A 216 10.48 -6.89 -8.18
N LEU A 217 11.74 -7.31 -8.34
CA LEU A 217 12.26 -8.61 -7.87
C LEU A 217 12.92 -8.53 -6.49
N PHE A 218 12.99 -7.33 -5.87
CA PHE A 218 13.60 -7.12 -4.56
C PHE A 218 15.04 -7.64 -4.46
N GLY A 219 15.85 -7.44 -5.54
CA GLY A 219 17.21 -7.96 -5.62
C GLY A 219 17.31 -9.48 -5.62
N GLY A 220 16.22 -10.17 -5.98
CA GLY A 220 16.14 -11.63 -5.94
C GLY A 220 16.01 -12.21 -4.53
N LYS A 221 15.68 -11.38 -3.53
CA LYS A 221 15.57 -11.77 -2.12
C LYS A 221 14.14 -11.63 -1.61
N LEU A 222 13.88 -12.22 -0.45
CA LEU A 222 12.63 -11.98 0.26
C LEU A 222 12.63 -10.54 0.81
N PRO A 223 11.61 -9.70 0.54
CA PRO A 223 11.52 -8.35 1.08
C PRO A 223 11.04 -8.36 2.54
N ALA A 224 11.74 -9.07 3.39
CA ALA A 224 11.46 -9.21 4.81
C ALA A 224 12.76 -9.14 5.61
N PRO A 225 12.84 -8.29 6.66
CA PRO A 225 14.02 -8.19 7.50
C PRO A 225 14.18 -9.48 8.34
N ASN A 226 15.24 -10.20 8.06
CA ASN A 226 15.67 -11.40 8.82
C ASN A 226 17.20 -11.47 8.84
N THR A 227 17.75 -12.42 9.57
CA THR A 227 19.21 -12.56 9.75
C THR A 227 19.99 -12.60 8.43
N GLU A 228 19.45 -13.22 7.39
CA GLU A 228 20.15 -13.31 6.08
C GLU A 228 20.00 -12.01 5.27
N THR A 229 18.78 -11.45 5.22
CA THR A 229 18.52 -10.26 4.42
C THR A 229 19.14 -9.00 5.02
N LEU A 230 19.38 -8.97 6.33
CA LEU A 230 19.98 -7.83 7.04
C LEU A 230 21.53 -7.83 7.01
N LYS A 231 22.19 -8.88 6.52
CA LYS A 231 23.67 -8.92 6.45
C LYS A 231 24.29 -7.70 5.74
N PRO A 232 23.79 -7.23 4.58
CA PRO A 232 24.32 -6.05 3.93
C PRO A 232 24.19 -4.77 4.78
N LEU A 233 23.06 -4.60 5.47
CA LEU A 233 22.85 -3.48 6.36
C LEU A 233 23.78 -3.53 7.56
N ALA A 234 23.99 -4.69 8.17
CA ALA A 234 24.94 -4.88 9.26
C ALA A 234 26.38 -4.54 8.84
N ALA A 235 26.78 -4.96 7.64
CA ALA A 235 28.10 -4.60 7.09
C ALA A 235 28.23 -3.08 6.86
N LEU A 236 27.19 -2.42 6.32
CA LEU A 236 27.15 -0.98 6.14
C LEU A 236 27.32 -0.24 7.46
N VAL A 237 26.60 -0.65 8.50
CA VAL A 237 26.66 -0.03 9.83
C VAL A 237 28.08 -0.05 10.41
N LEU A 238 28.75 -1.18 10.27
CA LEU A 238 30.13 -1.34 10.75
C LEU A 238 31.14 -0.53 9.92
N ASP A 239 30.98 -0.52 8.59
CA ASP A 239 31.87 0.22 7.68
C ASP A 239 31.73 1.74 7.84
N LYS A 240 30.51 2.22 7.97
CA LYS A 240 30.18 3.66 8.06
C LYS A 240 30.09 4.19 9.49
N HIS A 241 30.28 3.33 10.48
CA HIS A 241 30.16 3.69 11.90
C HIS A 241 28.81 4.36 12.21
N CYS A 242 27.70 3.74 11.74
CA CYS A 242 26.37 4.26 12.00
C CYS A 242 25.96 4.03 13.47
N ASP A 243 25.23 4.98 14.04
CA ASP A 243 24.70 4.90 15.40
C ASP A 243 23.49 3.98 15.49
N LEU A 244 22.72 3.88 14.39
CA LEU A 244 21.47 3.15 14.30
C LEU A 244 21.31 2.50 12.93
N ALA A 245 20.64 1.35 12.89
CA ALA A 245 20.21 0.70 11.64
C ALA A 245 18.70 0.60 11.58
N VAL A 246 18.13 0.89 10.40
CA VAL A 246 16.70 0.74 10.13
C VAL A 246 16.51 -0.07 8.87
N SER A 247 15.69 -1.13 8.94
CA SER A 247 15.20 -1.83 7.75
C SER A 247 13.68 -1.81 7.77
N TYR A 248 13.09 -1.25 6.71
CA TYR A 248 11.64 -1.06 6.63
C TYR A 248 11.18 -1.01 5.18
N THR A 249 10.44 -2.01 4.73
CA THR A 249 9.98 -2.10 3.33
C THR A 249 8.76 -1.22 3.06
N HIS A 250 7.62 -1.48 3.70
CA HIS A 250 6.37 -0.71 3.55
C HIS A 250 5.27 -1.14 4.51
N LEU A 251 5.57 -2.01 5.43
CA LEU A 251 4.64 -2.61 6.36
C LEU A 251 5.15 -2.48 7.77
N ARG A 252 4.15 -2.50 8.63
CA ARG A 252 4.24 -2.79 10.04
C ARG A 252 5.65 -3.19 10.50
N ALA A 253 6.25 -2.38 11.36
CA ALA A 253 7.32 -2.87 12.19
C ALA A 253 6.79 -4.12 12.92
N HIS A 254 7.40 -5.27 12.71
CA HIS A 254 7.26 -6.37 13.63
C HIS A 254 8.13 -6.01 14.82
N GLU A 255 7.51 -5.88 15.97
CA GLU A 255 8.14 -5.90 17.27
C GLU A 255 8.88 -7.21 17.47
#